data_20448ae7a4d3b6970cf2e820f6b89de0
#
_entry.id   20448ae7a4d3b6970cf2e820f6b89de0
#
_cell.length_a   1.000
_cell.length_b   1.000
_cell.length_c   1.000
_cell.angle_alpha   90.00
_cell.angle_beta   90.00
_cell.angle_gamma   90.00
#
_symmetry.space_group_name_H-M   'P 1'
#
loop_
_entity.id
_entity.type
_entity.pdbx_description
1 polymer ?
#
loop_
_entity_poly.entity_id
_entity_poly.type
_entity_poly.pdbx_seq_one_letter_code
_entity_poly.pdbx_strand_id
1 'polypeptide(L)'
;SNKIMLGVFRAAAYITTLVLVAIIAYVVINGLPHISLDFIFGWPQGVNAEGGIWPTIVSTVYVTALAMLICTPIAVLAAVYLAEYAKQGKVVELIRYAADALASVPSIVMGLFGYALFVEAMGLGLSMVSAALALALLMLPIVMRTTEEAIRAVPRYIRWGAYGLGATKWQVVSKIVLPSAFGRIATGIVLAIGRAIGETAVVLYTMGQAINLPISPLDSGRPMTVHLYLLANDGINMNAAYGTALLLMVIILAFNLFARFLSRKRR
;
A
#
# COMPACT_ATOMS: atom_id res chain seq x y z
N SER A 1 32.59 -24.03 -14.51
CA SER A 1 32.08 -22.98 -13.53
C SER A 1 30.63 -22.63 -13.76
N ASN A 2 30.11 -22.53 -14.99
CA ASN A 2 28.72 -22.15 -15.26
C ASN A 2 27.68 -23.14 -14.71
N LYS A 3 27.96 -24.46 -14.68
CA LYS A 3 27.07 -25.49 -14.13
C LYS A 3 26.98 -25.40 -12.59
N ILE A 4 28.09 -25.08 -11.93
CA ILE A 4 28.12 -24.91 -10.46
C ILE A 4 27.32 -23.67 -10.08
N MET A 5 27.51 -22.55 -10.79
CA MET A 5 26.79 -21.31 -10.54
C MET A 5 25.28 -21.46 -10.77
N LEU A 6 24.87 -22.18 -11.82
CA LEU A 6 23.48 -22.52 -12.08
C LEU A 6 22.90 -23.42 -10.96
N GLY A 7 23.70 -24.35 -10.44
CA GLY A 7 23.32 -25.18 -9.29
C GLY A 7 23.06 -24.35 -8.03
N VAL A 8 23.95 -23.40 -7.72
CA VAL A 8 23.81 -22.47 -6.58
C VAL A 8 22.56 -21.60 -6.72
N PHE A 9 22.30 -21.02 -7.89
CA PHE A 9 21.10 -20.21 -8.11
C PHE A 9 19.80 -21.02 -7.98
N ARG A 10 19.78 -22.26 -8.50
CA ARG A 10 18.63 -23.17 -8.32
C ARG A 10 18.42 -23.52 -6.85
N ALA A 11 19.49 -23.87 -6.13
CA ALA A 11 19.40 -24.18 -4.71
C ALA A 11 18.88 -22.99 -3.90
N ALA A 12 19.39 -21.77 -4.16
CA ALA A 12 18.90 -20.56 -3.51
C ALA A 12 17.41 -20.31 -3.81
N ALA A 13 16.98 -20.47 -5.07
CA ALA A 13 15.57 -20.34 -5.44
C ALA A 13 14.68 -21.36 -4.74
N TYR A 14 15.10 -22.64 -4.66
CA TYR A 14 14.34 -23.68 -3.95
C TYR A 14 14.26 -23.41 -2.45
N ILE A 15 15.37 -23.03 -1.81
CA ILE A 15 15.40 -22.72 -0.38
C ILE A 15 14.47 -21.56 -0.07
N THR A 16 14.56 -20.46 -0.85
CA THR A 16 13.67 -19.28 -0.67
C THR A 16 12.20 -19.67 -0.83
N THR A 17 11.87 -20.46 -1.86
CA THR A 17 10.49 -20.91 -2.10
C THR A 17 10.01 -21.82 -0.96
N LEU A 18 10.84 -22.73 -0.48
CA LEU A 18 10.51 -23.65 0.60
C LEU A 18 10.25 -22.89 1.92
N VAL A 19 11.11 -21.93 2.26
CA VAL A 19 10.91 -21.09 3.46
C VAL A 19 9.61 -20.30 3.36
N LEU A 20 9.32 -19.72 2.21
CA LEU A 20 8.10 -18.94 1.99
C LEU A 20 6.86 -19.83 2.10
N VAL A 21 6.88 -21.02 1.50
CA VAL A 21 5.78 -21.98 1.59
C VAL A 21 5.61 -22.47 3.04
N ALA A 22 6.71 -22.71 3.76
CA ALA A 22 6.65 -23.13 5.16
C ALA A 22 6.02 -22.07 6.06
N ILE A 23 6.36 -20.78 5.88
CA ILE A 23 5.75 -19.67 6.64
C ILE A 23 4.26 -19.57 6.33
N ILE A 24 3.88 -19.62 5.06
CA ILE A 24 2.47 -19.58 4.66
C ILE A 24 1.70 -20.76 5.24
N ALA A 25 2.24 -21.98 5.12
CA ALA A 25 1.64 -23.19 5.67
C ALA A 25 1.47 -23.10 7.18
N TYR A 26 2.49 -22.60 7.90
CA TYR A 26 2.43 -22.41 9.35
C TYR A 26 1.30 -21.45 9.75
N VAL A 27 1.16 -20.30 9.07
CA VAL A 27 0.09 -19.34 9.34
C VAL A 27 -1.28 -19.93 9.00
N VAL A 28 -1.39 -20.69 7.89
CA VAL A 28 -2.66 -21.34 7.49
C VAL A 28 -3.07 -22.41 8.51
N ILE A 29 -2.15 -23.29 8.90
CA ILE A 29 -2.45 -24.41 9.83
C ILE A 29 -2.91 -23.87 11.18
N ASN A 30 -2.24 -22.84 11.71
CA ASN A 30 -2.57 -22.27 13.01
C ASN A 30 -3.73 -21.26 12.95
N GLY A 31 -3.95 -20.60 11.81
CA GLY A 31 -5.00 -19.57 11.67
C GLY A 31 -6.36 -20.14 11.28
N LEU A 32 -6.39 -21.19 10.43
CA LEU A 32 -7.63 -21.72 9.87
C LEU A 32 -8.66 -22.19 10.92
N PRO A 33 -8.26 -22.86 12.02
CA PRO A 33 -9.20 -23.29 13.06
C PRO A 33 -9.90 -22.13 13.78
N HIS A 34 -9.34 -20.93 13.73
CA HIS A 34 -9.85 -19.75 14.45
C HIS A 34 -10.68 -18.81 13.56
N ILE A 35 -10.80 -19.11 12.25
CA ILE A 35 -11.66 -18.33 11.35
C ILE A 35 -13.08 -18.85 11.40
N SER A 36 -13.98 -18.01 11.91
CA SER A 36 -15.43 -18.20 11.89
C SER A 36 -16.12 -16.95 11.40
N LEU A 37 -17.41 -17.03 11.08
CA LEU A 37 -18.20 -15.84 10.75
C LEU A 37 -18.26 -14.85 11.93
N ASP A 38 -18.35 -15.37 13.15
CA ASP A 38 -18.33 -14.56 14.37
C ASP A 38 -16.97 -13.88 14.57
N PHE A 39 -15.86 -14.53 14.21
CA PHE A 39 -14.55 -13.93 14.24
C PHE A 39 -14.42 -12.78 13.24
N ILE A 40 -14.97 -12.90 12.04
CA ILE A 40 -14.86 -11.87 11.00
C ILE A 40 -15.81 -10.70 11.27
N PHE A 41 -17.09 -10.98 11.58
CA PHE A 41 -18.15 -9.97 11.68
C PHE A 41 -18.53 -9.61 13.12
N GLY A 42 -18.00 -10.31 14.09
CA GLY A 42 -18.26 -10.06 15.49
C GLY A 42 -17.53 -8.82 16.01
N TRP A 43 -17.97 -8.39 17.18
CA TRP A 43 -17.33 -7.30 17.94
C TRP A 43 -16.31 -7.87 18.92
N PRO A 44 -15.17 -7.18 19.11
CA PRO A 44 -14.21 -7.59 20.12
C PRO A 44 -14.82 -7.51 21.52
N GLN A 45 -14.57 -8.54 22.31
CA GLN A 45 -15.12 -8.68 23.67
C GLN A 45 -13.97 -8.84 24.68
N GLY A 46 -14.13 -8.16 25.83
CA GLY A 46 -13.19 -8.27 26.93
C GLY A 46 -11.79 -7.71 26.68
N VAL A 47 -10.94 -7.81 27.70
CA VAL A 47 -9.55 -7.33 27.66
C VAL A 47 -8.67 -8.24 26.79
N ASN A 48 -9.03 -9.51 26.68
CA ASN A 48 -8.28 -10.55 25.96
C ASN A 48 -8.53 -10.53 24.43
N ALA A 49 -9.24 -9.52 23.91
CA ALA A 49 -9.60 -9.43 22.49
C ALA A 49 -10.27 -10.73 21.97
N GLU A 50 -11.13 -11.32 22.80
CA GLU A 50 -12.02 -12.42 22.41
C GLU A 50 -13.14 -11.87 21.51
N GLY A 51 -13.77 -12.75 20.73
CA GLY A 51 -14.82 -12.35 19.79
C GLY A 51 -14.29 -11.99 18.41
N GLY A 52 -14.90 -10.99 17.77
CA GLY A 52 -14.62 -10.68 16.38
C GLY A 52 -13.67 -9.50 16.16
N ILE A 53 -13.29 -9.32 14.90
CA ILE A 53 -12.35 -8.28 14.46
C ILE A 53 -12.99 -7.28 13.46
N TRP A 54 -14.31 -7.21 13.40
CA TRP A 54 -15.03 -6.35 12.45
C TRP A 54 -14.56 -4.89 12.47
N PRO A 55 -14.44 -4.20 13.63
CA PRO A 55 -13.96 -2.82 13.67
C PRO A 55 -12.54 -2.66 13.12
N THR A 56 -11.68 -3.66 13.27
CA THR A 56 -10.30 -3.60 12.74
C THR A 56 -10.25 -3.76 11.24
N ILE A 57 -11.15 -4.56 10.66
CA ILE A 57 -11.33 -4.67 9.21
C ILE A 57 -11.79 -3.34 8.63
N VAL A 58 -12.84 -2.75 9.22
CA VAL A 58 -13.36 -1.44 8.79
C VAL A 58 -12.28 -0.36 8.91
N SER A 59 -11.55 -0.33 10.03
CA SER A 59 -10.44 0.61 10.24
C SER A 59 -9.37 0.48 9.15
N THR A 60 -9.02 -0.76 8.75
CA THR A 60 -8.04 -1.02 7.69
C THR A 60 -8.51 -0.48 6.34
N VAL A 61 -9.75 -0.77 5.97
CA VAL A 61 -10.34 -0.31 4.71
C VAL A 61 -10.44 1.21 4.71
N TYR A 62 -10.92 1.80 5.80
CA TYR A 62 -11.13 3.23 5.91
C TYR A 62 -9.81 4.02 5.80
N VAL A 63 -8.81 3.70 6.63
CA VAL A 63 -7.52 4.42 6.60
C VAL A 63 -6.81 4.25 5.25
N THR A 64 -6.86 3.05 4.67
CA THR A 64 -6.26 2.78 3.36
C THR A 64 -6.97 3.56 2.26
N ALA A 65 -8.31 3.55 2.24
CA ALA A 65 -9.09 4.29 1.26
C ALA A 65 -8.84 5.79 1.35
N LEU A 66 -8.83 6.35 2.56
CA LEU A 66 -8.56 7.76 2.79
C LEU A 66 -7.13 8.15 2.37
N ALA A 67 -6.13 7.35 2.73
CA ALA A 67 -4.74 7.56 2.33
C ALA A 67 -4.58 7.55 0.80
N MET A 68 -5.21 6.59 0.12
CA MET A 68 -5.11 6.49 -1.34
C MET A 68 -5.93 7.57 -2.07
N LEU A 69 -7.03 8.02 -1.48
CA LEU A 69 -7.81 9.15 -2.01
C LEU A 69 -6.98 10.44 -2.01
N ILE A 70 -6.15 10.64 -0.99
CA ILE A 70 -5.24 11.80 -0.90
C ILE A 70 -4.00 11.58 -1.79
N CYS A 71 -3.35 10.42 -1.68
CA CYS A 71 -2.10 10.13 -2.36
C CYS A 71 -2.25 10.07 -3.89
N THR A 72 -3.27 9.35 -4.39
CA THR A 72 -3.38 9.02 -5.81
C THR A 72 -3.45 10.26 -6.72
N PRO A 73 -4.34 11.26 -6.48
CA PRO A 73 -4.39 12.43 -7.34
C PRO A 73 -3.08 13.22 -7.32
N ILE A 74 -2.47 13.40 -6.15
CA ILE A 74 -1.22 14.15 -6.02
C ILE A 74 -0.08 13.43 -6.76
N ALA A 75 0.09 12.14 -6.54
CA ALA A 75 1.15 11.34 -7.15
C ALA A 75 0.99 11.22 -8.67
N VAL A 76 -0.24 11.01 -9.16
CA VAL A 76 -0.51 10.91 -10.60
C VAL A 76 -0.26 12.24 -11.29
N LEU A 77 -0.73 13.36 -10.74
CA LEU A 77 -0.50 14.69 -11.31
C LEU A 77 0.99 15.05 -11.31
N ALA A 78 1.71 14.74 -10.23
CA ALA A 78 3.16 14.93 -10.16
C ALA A 78 3.88 14.10 -11.23
N ALA A 79 3.51 12.84 -11.40
CA ALA A 79 4.09 11.96 -12.41
C ALA A 79 3.81 12.44 -13.84
N VAL A 80 2.60 12.88 -14.12
CA VAL A 80 2.23 13.48 -15.42
C VAL A 80 3.09 14.73 -15.69
N TYR A 81 3.23 15.60 -14.70
CA TYR A 81 4.08 16.78 -14.83
C TYR A 81 5.53 16.40 -15.15
N LEU A 82 6.12 15.48 -14.38
CA LEU A 82 7.52 15.05 -14.54
C LEU A 82 7.77 14.29 -15.86
N ALA A 83 6.79 13.53 -16.34
CA ALA A 83 6.93 12.73 -17.55
C ALA A 83 6.72 13.56 -18.84
N GLU A 84 5.73 14.47 -18.83
CA GLU A 84 5.26 15.11 -20.06
C GLU A 84 5.55 16.63 -20.12
N TYR A 85 5.55 17.33 -18.99
CA TYR A 85 5.65 18.81 -18.97
C TYR A 85 7.02 19.33 -18.55
N ALA A 86 7.65 18.70 -17.59
CA ALA A 86 8.90 19.19 -17.04
C ALA A 86 10.06 19.11 -18.04
N LYS A 87 10.83 20.19 -18.15
CA LYS A 87 12.11 20.15 -18.88
C LYS A 87 13.10 19.32 -18.08
N GLN A 88 13.72 18.34 -18.75
CA GLN A 88 14.74 17.51 -18.09
C GLN A 88 15.91 18.40 -17.65
N GLY A 89 16.33 18.27 -16.39
CA GLY A 89 17.38 19.10 -15.79
C GLY A 89 17.47 18.90 -14.28
N LYS A 90 18.35 19.66 -13.61
CA LYS A 90 18.67 19.50 -12.19
C LYS A 90 17.46 19.52 -11.25
N VAL A 91 16.44 20.31 -11.54
CA VAL A 91 15.22 20.38 -10.70
C VAL A 91 14.43 19.08 -10.77
N VAL A 92 14.26 18.50 -11.96
CA VAL A 92 13.54 17.22 -12.13
C VAL A 92 14.32 16.08 -11.50
N GLU A 93 15.65 16.09 -11.64
CA GLU A 93 16.52 15.11 -10.99
C GLU A 93 16.45 15.23 -9.46
N LEU A 94 16.43 16.45 -8.92
CA LEU A 94 16.29 16.69 -7.48
C LEU A 94 14.93 16.17 -6.95
N ILE A 95 13.84 16.41 -7.67
CA ILE A 95 12.50 15.90 -7.27
C ILE A 95 12.50 14.36 -7.26
N ARG A 96 13.07 13.72 -8.28
CA ARG A 96 13.18 12.26 -8.32
C ARG A 96 14.06 11.73 -7.19
N TYR A 97 15.21 12.38 -6.97
CA TYR A 97 16.10 12.01 -5.86
C TYR A 97 15.41 12.15 -4.49
N ALA A 98 14.67 13.24 -4.28
CA ALA A 98 13.90 13.44 -3.05
C ALA A 98 12.82 12.36 -2.87
N ALA A 99 12.12 11.99 -3.95
CA ALA A 99 11.15 10.90 -3.90
C ALA A 99 11.81 9.53 -3.59
N ASP A 100 13.01 9.28 -4.13
CA ASP A 100 13.78 8.06 -3.84
C ASP A 100 14.26 8.02 -2.40
N ALA A 101 14.76 9.16 -1.92
CA ALA A 101 15.14 9.31 -0.52
C ALA A 101 13.95 9.04 0.41
N LEU A 102 12.78 9.61 0.10
CA LEU A 102 11.55 9.37 0.88
C LEU A 102 11.13 7.90 0.85
N ALA A 103 11.22 7.23 -0.31
CA ALA A 103 10.92 5.81 -0.45
C ALA A 103 11.85 4.88 0.34
N SER A 104 13.06 5.34 0.65
CA SER A 104 14.08 4.59 1.40
C SER A 104 13.98 4.78 2.91
N VAL A 105 13.17 5.73 3.39
CA VAL A 105 12.99 5.98 4.83
C VAL A 105 12.31 4.77 5.48
N PRO A 106 12.86 4.24 6.61
CA PRO A 106 12.20 3.19 7.37
C PRO A 106 10.80 3.62 7.83
N SER A 107 9.81 2.71 7.73
CA SER A 107 8.42 3.05 8.05
C SER A 107 8.22 3.52 9.51
N ILE A 108 9.02 3.01 10.44
CA ILE A 108 8.99 3.49 11.83
C ILE A 108 9.38 4.97 11.95
N VAL A 109 10.37 5.41 11.18
CA VAL A 109 10.80 6.82 11.14
C VAL A 109 9.70 7.69 10.51
N MET A 110 9.06 7.19 9.45
CA MET A 110 7.91 7.87 8.85
C MET A 110 6.72 7.94 9.82
N GLY A 111 6.52 6.91 10.65
CA GLY A 111 5.50 6.91 11.70
C GLY A 111 5.76 7.98 12.77
N LEU A 112 7.00 8.07 13.24
CA LEU A 112 7.41 9.11 14.20
C LEU A 112 7.33 10.53 13.60
N PHE A 113 7.73 10.69 12.34
CA PHE A 113 7.56 11.94 11.63
C PHE A 113 6.09 12.32 11.46
N GLY A 114 5.25 11.35 11.07
CA GLY A 114 3.80 11.53 10.98
C GLY A 114 3.16 11.90 12.32
N TYR A 115 3.62 11.29 13.40
CA TYR A 115 3.20 11.64 14.76
C TYR A 115 3.56 13.10 15.08
N ALA A 116 4.82 13.48 14.95
CA ALA A 116 5.26 14.83 15.26
C ALA A 116 4.57 15.90 14.40
N LEU A 117 4.35 15.62 13.10
CA LEU A 117 3.78 16.60 12.18
C LEU A 117 2.24 16.64 12.28
N PHE A 118 1.56 15.50 12.13
CA PHE A 118 0.11 15.47 11.99
C PHE A 118 -0.60 15.40 13.34
N VAL A 119 -0.09 14.57 14.26
CA VAL A 119 -0.73 14.39 15.57
C VAL A 119 -0.46 15.56 16.48
N GLU A 120 0.80 15.99 16.62
CA GLU A 120 1.20 17.07 17.54
C GLU A 120 1.15 18.45 16.89
N ALA A 121 1.96 18.72 15.87
CA ALA A 121 2.12 20.07 15.33
C ALA A 121 0.85 20.59 14.64
N MET A 122 0.12 19.74 13.91
CA MET A 122 -1.17 20.10 13.29
C MET A 122 -2.36 19.92 14.24
N GLY A 123 -2.17 19.28 15.40
CA GLY A 123 -3.21 19.10 16.41
C GLY A 123 -4.35 18.17 16.00
N LEU A 124 -4.13 17.28 15.00
CA LEU A 124 -5.16 16.35 14.53
C LEU A 124 -5.39 15.16 15.49
N GLY A 125 -4.53 15.01 16.50
CA GLY A 125 -4.58 13.90 17.45
C GLY A 125 -4.30 12.54 16.79
N LEU A 126 -4.35 11.48 17.61
CA LEU A 126 -4.30 10.11 17.11
C LEU A 126 -5.62 9.80 16.41
N SER A 127 -5.60 9.81 15.07
CA SER A 127 -6.82 9.77 14.27
C SER A 127 -6.62 9.09 12.91
N MET A 128 -7.74 8.73 12.27
CA MET A 128 -7.75 8.21 10.90
C MET A 128 -7.09 9.17 9.90
N VAL A 129 -7.34 10.48 10.06
CA VAL A 129 -6.76 11.51 9.17
C VAL A 129 -5.25 11.58 9.35
N SER A 130 -4.74 11.61 10.58
CA SER A 130 -3.30 11.63 10.85
C SER A 130 -2.60 10.42 10.22
N ALA A 131 -3.20 9.23 10.40
CA ALA A 131 -2.68 8.01 9.80
C ALA A 131 -2.78 8.01 8.28
N ALA A 132 -3.89 8.48 7.71
CA ALA A 132 -4.07 8.56 6.26
C ALA A 132 -3.07 9.52 5.60
N LEU A 133 -2.79 10.67 6.22
CA LEU A 133 -1.79 11.62 5.73
C LEU A 133 -0.37 11.03 5.78
N ALA A 134 -0.02 10.36 6.89
CA ALA A 134 1.29 9.71 7.03
C ALA A 134 1.46 8.55 6.04
N LEU A 135 0.43 7.72 5.85
CA LEU A 135 0.41 6.68 4.82
C LEU A 135 0.47 7.25 3.41
N ALA A 136 -0.25 8.34 3.14
CA ALA A 136 -0.22 9.01 1.84
C ALA A 136 1.19 9.49 1.49
N LEU A 137 1.92 10.08 2.43
CA LEU A 137 3.32 10.47 2.23
C LEU A 137 4.21 9.25 1.92
N LEU A 138 4.04 8.14 2.64
CA LEU A 138 4.80 6.92 2.41
C LEU A 138 4.50 6.29 1.03
N MET A 139 3.25 6.35 0.57
CA MET A 139 2.82 5.76 -0.71
C MET A 139 3.09 6.67 -1.91
N LEU A 140 3.22 7.99 -1.69
CA LEU A 140 3.37 8.99 -2.75
C LEU A 140 4.52 8.68 -3.73
N PRO A 141 5.77 8.40 -3.31
CA PRO A 141 6.85 8.10 -4.23
C PRO A 141 6.60 6.82 -5.04
N ILE A 142 5.95 5.83 -4.46
CA ILE A 142 5.64 4.55 -5.12
C ILE A 142 4.66 4.77 -6.26
N VAL A 143 3.52 5.44 -5.97
CA VAL A 143 2.49 5.72 -6.97
C VAL A 143 3.01 6.68 -8.03
N MET A 144 3.79 7.70 -7.65
CA MET A 144 4.39 8.65 -8.58
C MET A 144 5.35 7.96 -9.56
N ARG A 145 6.26 7.12 -9.06
CA ARG A 145 7.21 6.39 -9.93
C ARG A 145 6.54 5.42 -10.87
N THR A 146 5.66 4.57 -10.36
CA THR A 146 4.96 3.59 -11.20
C THR A 146 4.11 4.27 -12.26
N THR A 147 3.51 5.42 -11.94
CA THR A 147 2.76 6.25 -12.90
C THR A 147 3.69 6.90 -13.93
N GLU A 148 4.82 7.47 -13.52
CA GLU A 148 5.79 8.05 -14.45
C GLU A 148 6.33 7.00 -15.43
N GLU A 149 6.69 5.82 -14.95
CA GLU A 149 7.13 4.69 -15.77
C GLU A 149 6.04 4.22 -16.75
N ALA A 150 4.79 4.15 -16.28
CA ALA A 150 3.65 3.79 -17.13
C ALA A 150 3.44 4.78 -18.28
N ILE A 151 3.55 6.09 -18.01
CA ILE A 151 3.45 7.17 -19.00
C ILE A 151 4.61 7.10 -19.98
N ARG A 152 5.84 6.95 -19.50
CA ARG A 152 7.05 6.85 -20.33
C ARG A 152 7.06 5.64 -21.25
N ALA A 153 6.41 4.55 -20.84
CA ALA A 153 6.29 3.33 -21.62
C ALA A 153 5.35 3.45 -22.83
N VAL A 154 4.55 4.52 -22.94
CA VAL A 154 3.74 4.79 -24.13
C VAL A 154 4.66 5.19 -25.27
N PRO A 155 4.59 4.56 -26.46
CA PRO A 155 5.50 4.82 -27.57
C PRO A 155 5.44 6.27 -28.07
N ARG A 156 6.61 6.83 -28.40
CA ARG A 156 6.71 8.23 -28.84
C ARG A 156 5.99 8.52 -30.16
N TYR A 157 5.97 7.55 -31.07
CA TYR A 157 5.32 7.73 -32.38
C TYR A 157 3.81 8.00 -32.25
N ILE A 158 3.15 7.52 -31.22
CA ILE A 158 1.73 7.80 -30.95
C ILE A 158 1.53 9.28 -30.63
N ARG A 159 2.47 9.85 -29.85
CA ARG A 159 2.45 11.31 -29.54
C ARG A 159 2.70 12.15 -30.77
N TRP A 160 3.72 11.78 -31.57
CA TRP A 160 4.08 12.52 -32.78
C TRP A 160 2.97 12.46 -33.84
N GLY A 161 2.31 11.31 -33.99
CA GLY A 161 1.16 11.20 -34.90
C GLY A 161 0.02 12.17 -34.52
N ALA A 162 -0.28 12.28 -33.22
CA ALA A 162 -1.29 13.20 -32.75
C ALA A 162 -0.90 14.68 -32.93
N TYR A 163 0.37 15.03 -32.68
CA TYR A 163 0.87 16.40 -32.95
C TYR A 163 0.82 16.72 -34.43
N GLY A 164 1.11 15.75 -35.32
CA GLY A 164 1.00 15.91 -36.78
C GLY A 164 -0.43 16.19 -37.25
N LEU A 165 -1.44 15.76 -36.49
CA LEU A 165 -2.86 16.06 -36.71
C LEU A 165 -3.33 17.38 -36.04
N GLY A 166 -2.40 18.19 -35.51
CA GLY A 166 -2.70 19.48 -34.87
C GLY A 166 -3.19 19.38 -33.41
N ALA A 167 -3.07 18.24 -32.74
CA ALA A 167 -3.49 18.14 -31.35
C ALA A 167 -2.57 18.97 -30.43
N THR A 168 -3.19 19.66 -29.45
CA THR A 168 -2.44 20.35 -28.39
C THR A 168 -1.82 19.37 -27.42
N LYS A 169 -0.79 19.80 -26.67
CA LYS A 169 -0.10 18.96 -25.67
C LYS A 169 -1.07 18.38 -24.64
N TRP A 170 -2.01 19.18 -24.17
CA TRP A 170 -3.03 18.72 -23.23
C TRP A 170 -3.94 17.64 -23.84
N GLN A 171 -4.34 17.80 -25.09
CA GLN A 171 -5.15 16.80 -25.81
C GLN A 171 -4.39 15.48 -25.96
N VAL A 172 -3.10 15.54 -26.31
CA VAL A 172 -2.25 14.36 -26.42
C VAL A 172 -2.12 13.64 -25.07
N VAL A 173 -1.85 14.38 -23.99
CA VAL A 173 -1.69 13.79 -22.66
C VAL A 173 -3.01 13.20 -22.16
N SER A 174 -4.10 13.97 -22.19
CA SER A 174 -5.37 13.58 -21.57
C SER A 174 -6.15 12.54 -22.38
N LYS A 175 -6.11 12.61 -23.73
CA LYS A 175 -6.94 11.77 -24.60
C LYS A 175 -6.19 10.57 -25.18
N ILE A 176 -4.85 10.57 -25.14
CA ILE A 176 -4.04 9.51 -25.77
C ILE A 176 -3.11 8.86 -24.76
N VAL A 177 -2.23 9.62 -24.10
CA VAL A 177 -1.18 9.07 -23.24
C VAL A 177 -1.77 8.46 -21.98
N LEU A 178 -2.58 9.23 -21.23
CA LEU A 178 -3.19 8.75 -19.98
C LEU A 178 -4.11 7.53 -20.19
N PRO A 179 -5.03 7.53 -21.17
CA PRO A 179 -5.83 6.34 -21.44
C PRO A 179 -4.98 5.11 -21.85
N SER A 180 -3.91 5.34 -22.64
CA SER A 180 -2.99 4.25 -23.03
C SER A 180 -2.17 3.70 -21.86
N ALA A 181 -1.82 4.54 -20.88
CA ALA A 181 -1.07 4.17 -19.68
C ALA A 181 -1.97 3.67 -18.54
N PHE A 182 -3.29 3.89 -18.61
CA PHE A 182 -4.23 3.67 -17.50
C PHE A 182 -4.14 2.28 -16.86
N GLY A 183 -4.03 1.23 -17.66
CA GLY A 183 -3.94 -0.14 -17.12
C GLY A 183 -2.70 -0.36 -16.25
N ARG A 184 -1.56 0.23 -16.62
CA ARG A 184 -0.31 0.17 -15.84
C ARG A 184 -0.38 1.06 -14.60
N ILE A 185 -0.95 2.26 -14.74
CA ILE A 185 -1.18 3.18 -13.61
C ILE A 185 -2.09 2.51 -12.58
N ALA A 186 -3.22 1.95 -13.00
CA ALA A 186 -4.14 1.25 -12.12
C ALA A 186 -3.46 0.07 -11.39
N THR A 187 -2.61 -0.69 -12.09
CA THR A 187 -1.83 -1.77 -11.47
C THR A 187 -0.88 -1.22 -10.39
N GLY A 188 -0.18 -0.12 -10.65
CA GLY A 188 0.69 0.53 -9.67
C GLY A 188 -0.07 1.00 -8.44
N ILE A 189 -1.25 1.60 -8.62
CA ILE A 189 -2.14 2.03 -7.52
C ILE A 189 -2.60 0.83 -6.70
N VAL A 190 -3.05 -0.27 -7.31
CA VAL A 190 -3.50 -1.46 -6.57
C VAL A 190 -2.35 -2.11 -5.80
N LEU A 191 -1.13 -2.12 -6.34
CA LEU A 191 0.05 -2.58 -5.62
C LEU A 191 0.38 -1.68 -4.41
N ALA A 192 0.22 -0.37 -4.56
CA ALA A 192 0.37 0.57 -3.44
C ALA A 192 -0.70 0.37 -2.36
N ILE A 193 -1.95 0.08 -2.73
CA ILE A 193 -3.02 -0.30 -1.80
C ILE A 193 -2.62 -1.55 -1.01
N GLY A 194 -2.15 -2.61 -1.68
CA GLY A 194 -1.70 -3.83 -1.02
C GLY A 194 -0.56 -3.59 -0.02
N ARG A 195 0.36 -2.68 -0.34
CA ARG A 195 1.42 -2.24 0.58
C ARG A 195 0.86 -1.43 1.75
N ALA A 196 -0.05 -0.50 1.52
CA ALA A 196 -0.67 0.31 2.56
C ALA A 196 -1.47 -0.53 3.56
N ILE A 197 -2.19 -1.55 3.10
CA ILE A 197 -2.91 -2.51 3.96
C ILE A 197 -1.94 -3.24 4.91
N GLY A 198 -0.72 -3.55 4.44
CA GLY A 198 0.30 -4.23 5.23
C GLY A 198 1.11 -3.32 6.16
N GLU A 199 0.90 -2.01 6.13
CA GLU A 199 1.71 -1.06 6.91
C GLU A 199 1.28 -1.06 8.39
N THR A 200 2.25 -1.28 9.27
CA THR A 200 2.01 -1.36 10.72
C THR A 200 2.58 -0.15 11.45
N ALA A 201 3.88 0.14 11.24
CA ALA A 201 4.60 1.11 12.06
C ALA A 201 4.06 2.53 11.91
N VAL A 202 3.78 2.97 10.68
CA VAL A 202 3.24 4.32 10.44
C VAL A 202 1.90 4.50 11.15
N VAL A 203 1.02 3.52 11.01
CA VAL A 203 -0.34 3.60 11.54
C VAL A 203 -0.36 3.46 13.06
N LEU A 204 0.51 2.62 13.63
CA LEU A 204 0.65 2.44 15.07
C LEU A 204 0.92 3.76 15.79
N TYR A 205 1.77 4.62 15.22
CA TYR A 205 2.13 5.91 15.82
C TYR A 205 1.12 7.03 15.54
N THR A 206 0.34 6.95 14.48
CA THR A 206 -0.48 8.09 14.02
C THR A 206 -1.99 7.90 14.19
N MET A 207 -2.47 6.66 14.29
CA MET A 207 -3.91 6.36 14.36
C MET A 207 -4.40 6.08 15.79
N GLY A 208 -3.50 5.61 16.65
CA GLY A 208 -3.86 5.11 17.96
C GLY A 208 -4.23 3.63 17.96
N GLN A 209 -4.91 3.19 19.02
CA GLN A 209 -5.16 1.77 19.27
C GLN A 209 -6.61 1.47 19.70
N ALA A 210 -7.53 2.40 19.50
CA ALA A 210 -8.92 2.22 19.87
C ALA A 210 -9.56 1.09 19.07
N ILE A 211 -10.19 0.15 19.77
CA ILE A 211 -10.81 -1.03 19.14
C ILE A 211 -12.23 -0.73 18.63
N ASN A 212 -12.76 0.46 18.92
CA ASN A 212 -14.08 0.87 18.51
C ASN A 212 -14.18 1.09 17.00
N LEU A 213 -15.40 1.02 16.47
CA LEU A 213 -15.66 1.35 15.08
C LEU A 213 -15.44 2.86 14.86
N PRO A 214 -14.51 3.26 13.99
CA PRO A 214 -14.33 4.68 13.70
C PRO A 214 -15.47 5.17 12.81
N ILE A 215 -16.17 6.20 13.26
CA ILE A 215 -17.29 6.83 12.53
C ILE A 215 -16.80 8.11 11.84
N SER A 216 -16.02 8.91 12.58
CA SER A 216 -15.44 10.15 12.08
C SER A 216 -14.01 9.96 11.58
N PRO A 217 -13.56 10.75 10.59
CA PRO A 217 -12.15 10.80 10.20
C PRO A 217 -11.18 11.22 11.32
N LEU A 218 -11.69 11.87 12.35
CA LEU A 218 -10.91 12.27 13.53
C LEU A 218 -10.92 11.22 14.65
N ASP A 219 -11.66 10.13 14.48
CA ASP A 219 -11.63 9.04 15.46
C ASP A 219 -10.33 8.26 15.38
N SER A 220 -9.90 7.77 16.54
CA SER A 220 -8.85 6.75 16.63
C SER A 220 -9.41 5.40 16.21
N GLY A 221 -8.54 4.51 15.71
CA GLY A 221 -8.92 3.18 15.32
C GLY A 221 -7.76 2.20 15.41
N ARG A 222 -8.04 0.92 15.13
CA ARG A 222 -7.03 -0.14 15.17
C ARG A 222 -7.13 -0.98 13.89
N PRO A 223 -6.26 -0.75 12.88
CA PRO A 223 -6.22 -1.60 11.69
C PRO A 223 -5.75 -3.01 12.02
N MET A 224 -6.02 -3.96 11.12
CA MET A 224 -5.69 -5.39 11.29
C MET A 224 -4.19 -5.62 11.55
N THR A 225 -3.30 -4.85 10.94
CA THR A 225 -1.85 -4.97 11.14
C THR A 225 -1.44 -4.55 12.56
N VAL A 226 -2.00 -3.46 13.07
CA VAL A 226 -1.77 -3.01 14.45
C VAL A 226 -2.42 -3.97 15.44
N HIS A 227 -3.62 -4.47 15.13
CA HIS A 227 -4.31 -5.47 15.95
C HIS A 227 -3.48 -6.75 16.07
N LEU A 228 -3.02 -7.29 14.93
CA LEU A 228 -2.12 -8.44 14.89
C LEU A 228 -0.84 -8.22 15.72
N TYR A 229 -0.21 -7.06 15.54
CA TYR A 229 1.00 -6.71 16.27
C TYR A 229 0.78 -6.71 17.79
N LEU A 230 -0.28 -6.08 18.26
CA LEU A 230 -0.58 -6.03 19.70
C LEU A 230 -0.92 -7.41 20.27
N LEU A 231 -1.74 -8.21 19.57
CA LEU A 231 -2.08 -9.57 20.00
C LEU A 231 -0.85 -10.47 20.14
N ALA A 232 0.08 -10.37 19.18
CA ALA A 232 1.26 -11.21 19.14
C ALA A 232 2.37 -10.68 20.08
N ASN A 233 2.63 -9.37 20.09
CA ASN A 233 3.70 -8.77 20.88
C ASN A 233 3.40 -8.76 22.39
N ASP A 234 2.15 -8.48 22.76
CA ASP A 234 1.73 -8.42 24.15
C ASP A 234 1.29 -9.81 24.66
N GLY A 235 1.28 -10.83 23.81
CA GLY A 235 0.91 -12.19 24.16
C GLY A 235 -0.55 -12.37 24.61
N ILE A 236 -1.42 -11.43 24.21
CA ILE A 236 -2.81 -11.35 24.69
C ILE A 236 -3.62 -12.56 24.20
N ASN A 237 -3.58 -12.86 22.89
CA ASN A 237 -4.33 -13.95 22.28
C ASN A 237 -3.67 -14.41 20.99
N MET A 238 -2.80 -15.41 21.08
CA MET A 238 -2.09 -15.94 19.90
C MET A 238 -3.01 -16.60 18.88
N ASN A 239 -4.14 -17.17 19.31
CA ASN A 239 -5.10 -17.77 18.40
C ASN A 239 -5.78 -16.73 17.52
N ALA A 240 -6.22 -15.62 18.12
CA ALA A 240 -6.76 -14.47 17.39
C ALA A 240 -5.68 -13.82 16.50
N ALA A 241 -4.42 -13.80 16.94
CA ALA A 241 -3.31 -13.31 16.12
C ALA A 241 -3.14 -14.15 14.83
N TYR A 242 -3.13 -15.48 14.93
CA TYR A 242 -3.05 -16.35 13.74
C TYR A 242 -4.26 -16.21 12.82
N GLY A 243 -5.48 -16.11 13.37
CA GLY A 243 -6.68 -15.84 12.60
C GLY A 243 -6.62 -14.51 11.84
N THR A 244 -6.18 -13.44 12.54
CA THR A 244 -6.01 -12.11 11.94
C THR A 244 -4.92 -12.11 10.85
N ALA A 245 -3.79 -12.79 11.10
CA ALA A 245 -2.70 -12.91 10.14
C ALA A 245 -3.15 -13.63 8.85
N LEU A 246 -3.90 -14.73 8.99
CA LEU A 246 -4.43 -15.49 7.87
C LEU A 246 -5.41 -14.63 7.05
N LEU A 247 -6.34 -13.94 7.71
CA LEU A 247 -7.30 -13.09 7.03
C LEU A 247 -6.60 -11.92 6.29
N LEU A 248 -5.63 -11.27 6.93
CA LEU A 248 -4.83 -10.20 6.33
C LEU A 248 -4.07 -10.71 5.10
N MET A 249 -3.45 -11.89 5.18
CA MET A 249 -2.75 -12.52 4.07
C MET A 249 -3.70 -12.80 2.89
N VAL A 250 -4.91 -13.31 3.16
CA VAL A 250 -5.93 -13.55 2.12
C VAL A 250 -6.37 -12.24 1.47
N ILE A 251 -6.61 -11.18 2.24
CA ILE A 251 -6.98 -9.86 1.72
C ILE A 251 -5.87 -9.31 0.80
N ILE A 252 -4.62 -9.31 1.27
CA ILE A 252 -3.48 -8.80 0.46
C ILE A 252 -3.30 -9.64 -0.81
N LEU A 253 -3.43 -10.96 -0.72
CA LEU A 253 -3.36 -11.85 -1.88
C LEU A 253 -4.48 -11.56 -2.88
N ALA A 254 -5.71 -11.38 -2.41
CA ALA A 254 -6.85 -11.03 -3.24
C ALA A 254 -6.63 -9.71 -4.00
N PHE A 255 -6.12 -8.66 -3.32
CA PHE A 255 -5.77 -7.40 -3.96
C PHE A 255 -4.67 -7.56 -5.01
N ASN A 256 -3.63 -8.33 -4.73
CA ASN A 256 -2.55 -8.60 -5.68
C ASN A 256 -3.03 -9.38 -6.92
N LEU A 257 -3.90 -10.37 -6.73
CA LEU A 257 -4.50 -11.12 -7.84
C LEU A 257 -5.41 -10.22 -8.67
N PHE A 258 -6.22 -9.38 -8.03
CA PHE A 258 -7.07 -8.39 -8.70
C PHE A 258 -6.24 -7.41 -9.54
N ALA A 259 -5.11 -6.89 -9.00
CA ALA A 259 -4.18 -6.05 -9.74
C ALA A 259 -3.66 -6.74 -11.01
N ARG A 260 -3.25 -8.00 -10.88
CA ARG A 260 -2.78 -8.81 -12.03
C ARG A 260 -3.86 -9.04 -13.07
N PHE A 261 -5.10 -9.29 -12.64
CA PHE A 261 -6.24 -9.47 -13.54
C PHE A 261 -6.52 -8.19 -14.34
N LEU A 262 -6.53 -7.01 -13.68
CA LEU A 262 -6.70 -5.72 -14.36
C LEU A 262 -5.60 -5.46 -15.40
N SER A 263 -4.36 -5.82 -15.09
CA SER A 263 -3.23 -5.61 -16.02
C SER A 263 -3.28 -6.52 -17.24
N ARG A 264 -3.87 -7.72 -17.12
CA ARG A 264 -4.00 -8.70 -18.24
C ARG A 264 -5.09 -8.35 -19.25
N LYS A 265 -6.21 -7.80 -18.79
CA LYS A 265 -7.39 -7.56 -19.65
C LYS A 265 -7.21 -6.41 -20.65
N ARG A 266 -6.10 -5.67 -20.58
CA ARG A 266 -5.80 -4.50 -21.44
C ARG A 266 -4.47 -4.62 -22.21
N ARG A 267 -3.91 -5.83 -22.33
CA ARG A 267 -2.91 -6.18 -23.34
C ARG A 267 -3.61 -6.79 -24.56
#